data_cc9d5555955859a86f75ce0f244bf782
#
_entry.id   cc9d5555955859a86f75ce0f244bf782
#
_cell.length_a   1.000
_cell.length_b   1.000
_cell.length_c   1.000
_cell.angle_alpha   90.00
_cell.angle_beta   90.00
_cell.angle_gamma   90.00
#
_symmetry.space_group_name_H-M   'P 1'
#
loop_
_entity.id
_entity.type
_entity.pdbx_description
1 polymer ?
#
loop_
_entity_poly.entity_id
_entity_poly.type
_entity_poly.pdbx_seq_one_letter_code
_entity_poly.pdbx_strand_id
1 'polypeptide(L)'
;KTLGKIPVQNYPAMIEFIAQHPVRPGLKEFIEFLNNATIPFVVISGGLTGMVQAVLEHQQLLDGVTAIYAGKVATRGEFLQPYSAISSDTEFVAKEIAMAQYSAQEKIAIGDSVTDINMSLAADLVFARDRLKQYLDVENKPYVQWHDFWEIRDYLAASWQVNL
;
A
#
# COMPACT_ATOMS: atom_id res chain seq x y z
N LYS A 1 16.54 -8.17 5.99
CA LYS A 1 18.00 -8.44 6.23
C LYS A 1 18.93 -7.53 5.43
N THR A 2 18.52 -6.95 4.30
CA THR A 2 19.38 -6.12 3.43
C THR A 2 19.52 -4.69 3.95
N LEU A 3 18.45 -4.08 4.45
CA LEU A 3 18.47 -2.69 4.97
C LEU A 3 19.44 -2.50 6.14
N GLY A 4 19.57 -3.48 7.02
CA GLY A 4 20.51 -3.42 8.15
C GLY A 4 22.00 -3.48 7.79
N LYS A 5 22.33 -3.50 6.50
CA LYS A 5 23.72 -3.39 5.99
C LYS A 5 23.99 -2.05 5.31
N ILE A 6 23.01 -1.17 5.27
CA ILE A 6 23.12 0.14 4.63
C ILE A 6 23.60 1.16 5.67
N PRO A 7 24.70 1.90 5.42
CA PRO A 7 25.13 2.97 6.30
C PRO A 7 24.06 4.05 6.44
N VAL A 8 23.89 4.57 7.66
CA VAL A 8 22.89 5.60 7.97
C VAL A 8 23.03 6.83 7.07
N GLN A 9 24.26 7.22 6.75
CA GLN A 9 24.56 8.37 5.89
C GLN A 9 23.95 8.26 4.48
N ASN A 10 23.64 7.05 4.00
CA ASN A 10 23.07 6.83 2.67
C ASN A 10 21.52 6.98 2.67
N TYR A 11 20.89 7.06 3.83
CA TYR A 11 19.43 7.11 3.92
C TYR A 11 18.83 8.35 3.23
N PRO A 12 19.35 9.58 3.37
CA PRO A 12 18.83 10.74 2.65
C PRO A 12 18.88 10.57 1.13
N ALA A 13 19.99 10.08 0.59
CA ALA A 13 20.12 9.83 -0.84
C ALA A 13 19.15 8.74 -1.35
N MET A 14 18.84 7.72 -0.53
CA MET A 14 17.84 6.72 -0.85
C MET A 14 16.42 7.32 -0.90
N ILE A 15 16.09 8.22 0.03
CA ILE A 15 14.81 8.93 0.04
C ILE A 15 14.68 9.79 -1.21
N GLU A 16 15.68 10.58 -1.54
CA GLU A 16 15.69 11.43 -2.74
C GLU A 16 15.56 10.62 -4.03
N PHE A 17 16.27 9.50 -4.13
CA PHE A 17 16.17 8.61 -5.28
C PHE A 17 14.79 8.01 -5.45
N ILE A 18 14.20 7.47 -4.36
CA ILE A 18 12.90 6.81 -4.42
C ILE A 18 11.76 7.81 -4.66
N ALA A 19 11.88 9.05 -4.16
CA ALA A 19 10.85 10.08 -4.33
C ALA A 19 10.51 10.34 -5.80
N GLN A 20 11.47 10.18 -6.70
CA GLN A 20 11.31 10.40 -8.13
C GLN A 20 10.60 9.24 -8.86
N HIS A 21 10.34 8.12 -8.17
CA HIS A 21 9.66 6.98 -8.82
C HIS A 21 8.22 7.33 -9.15
N PRO A 22 7.77 7.04 -10.37
CA PRO A 22 6.40 7.28 -10.77
C PRO A 22 5.45 6.38 -9.99
N VAL A 23 4.28 6.89 -9.65
CA VAL A 23 3.15 6.09 -9.19
C VAL A 23 2.41 5.49 -10.38
N ARG A 24 1.57 4.49 -10.14
CA ARG A 24 0.74 3.91 -11.21
C ARG A 24 -0.25 4.93 -11.75
N PRO A 25 -0.53 4.86 -13.07
CA PRO A 25 -1.53 5.73 -13.69
C PRO A 25 -2.88 5.68 -12.99
N GLY A 26 -3.53 6.82 -12.88
CA GLY A 26 -4.87 6.96 -12.30
C GLY A 26 -4.90 7.03 -10.76
N LEU A 27 -3.75 6.92 -10.07
CA LEU A 27 -3.74 6.94 -8.60
C LEU A 27 -4.28 8.26 -8.04
N LYS A 28 -3.95 9.39 -8.67
CA LYS A 28 -4.45 10.71 -8.25
C LYS A 28 -5.96 10.78 -8.34
N GLU A 29 -6.51 10.47 -9.49
CA GLU A 29 -7.95 10.51 -9.76
C GLU A 29 -8.71 9.50 -8.90
N PHE A 30 -8.08 8.37 -8.59
CA PHE A 30 -8.66 7.38 -7.69
C PHE A 30 -8.73 7.89 -6.24
N ILE A 31 -7.66 8.51 -5.73
CA ILE A 31 -7.65 9.13 -4.40
C ILE A 31 -8.70 10.25 -4.31
N GLU A 32 -8.78 11.12 -5.33
CA GLU A 32 -9.78 12.20 -5.40
C GLU A 32 -11.21 11.63 -5.39
N PHE A 33 -11.46 10.57 -6.16
CA PHE A 33 -12.75 9.86 -6.16
C PHE A 33 -13.14 9.33 -4.79
N LEU A 34 -12.22 8.66 -4.09
CA LEU A 34 -12.47 8.15 -2.74
C LEU A 34 -12.71 9.27 -1.72
N ASN A 35 -11.91 10.35 -1.78
CA ASN A 35 -12.07 11.50 -0.89
C ASN A 35 -13.41 12.19 -1.09
N ASN A 36 -13.87 12.36 -2.34
CA ASN A 36 -15.20 12.93 -2.64
C ASN A 36 -16.33 12.05 -2.07
N ALA A 37 -16.13 10.74 -2.02
CA ALA A 37 -17.06 9.80 -1.41
C ALA A 37 -16.86 9.63 0.11
N THR A 38 -15.92 10.36 0.72
CA THR A 38 -15.54 10.26 2.13
C THR A 38 -15.07 8.84 2.51
N ILE A 39 -14.42 8.14 1.58
CA ILE A 39 -13.89 6.79 1.79
C ILE A 39 -12.40 6.88 2.10
N PRO A 40 -11.96 6.32 3.24
CA PRO A 40 -10.55 6.34 3.61
C PRO A 40 -9.67 5.57 2.61
N PHE A 41 -8.59 6.21 2.14
CA PHE A 41 -7.53 5.56 1.40
C PHE A 41 -6.30 5.35 2.29
N VAL A 42 -5.94 4.09 2.52
CA VAL A 42 -4.85 3.70 3.42
C VAL A 42 -3.76 3.01 2.63
N VAL A 43 -2.53 3.50 2.76
CA VAL A 43 -1.35 2.89 2.15
C VAL A 43 -0.67 1.95 3.14
N ILE A 44 -0.55 0.67 2.78
CA ILE A 44 0.12 -0.34 3.59
C ILE A 44 1.28 -0.92 2.77
N SER A 45 2.52 -0.66 3.18
CA SER A 45 3.72 -0.97 2.42
C SER A 45 4.72 -1.82 3.21
N GLY A 46 5.31 -2.82 2.56
CA GLY A 46 6.47 -3.55 3.09
C GLY A 46 7.77 -2.73 3.09
N GLY A 47 7.77 -1.53 2.52
CA GLY A 47 8.89 -0.59 2.52
C GLY A 47 8.98 0.23 3.80
N LEU A 48 9.73 1.35 3.73
CA LEU A 48 9.91 2.29 4.85
C LEU A 48 8.98 3.50 4.73
N THR A 49 8.45 3.96 5.85
CA THR A 49 7.53 5.12 5.92
C THR A 49 8.10 6.35 5.22
N GLY A 50 9.37 6.70 5.46
CA GLY A 50 9.98 7.86 4.81
C GLY A 50 10.07 7.73 3.28
N MET A 51 10.23 6.52 2.74
CA MET A 51 10.21 6.28 1.29
C MET A 51 8.80 6.44 0.71
N VAL A 52 7.80 5.88 1.37
CA VAL A 52 6.39 6.00 0.94
C VAL A 52 5.96 7.47 0.96
N GLN A 53 6.25 8.19 2.05
CA GLN A 53 5.94 9.61 2.18
C GLN A 53 6.61 10.43 1.09
N ALA A 54 7.91 10.24 0.85
CA ALA A 54 8.66 10.99 -0.15
C ALA A 54 8.08 10.83 -1.57
N VAL A 55 7.65 9.63 -1.95
CA VAL A 55 6.97 9.39 -3.24
C VAL A 55 5.64 10.14 -3.29
N LEU A 56 4.81 9.99 -2.24
CA LEU A 56 3.49 10.63 -2.20
C LEU A 56 3.57 12.16 -2.17
N GLU A 57 4.54 12.73 -1.43
CA GLU A 57 4.82 14.17 -1.42
C GLU A 57 5.26 14.68 -2.78
N HIS A 58 6.22 13.99 -3.42
CA HIS A 58 6.72 14.36 -4.74
C HIS A 58 5.60 14.36 -5.80
N GLN A 59 4.67 13.42 -5.69
CA GLN A 59 3.52 13.30 -6.58
C GLN A 59 2.31 14.16 -6.13
N GLN A 60 2.43 14.94 -5.05
CA GLN A 60 1.35 15.78 -4.47
C GLN A 60 0.09 14.96 -4.10
N LEU A 61 0.30 13.75 -3.55
CA LEU A 61 -0.78 12.82 -3.19
C LEU A 61 -0.93 12.60 -1.69
N LEU A 62 0.04 13.08 -0.89
CA LEU A 62 0.10 12.75 0.54
C LEU A 62 -1.16 13.23 1.30
N ASP A 63 -1.66 14.42 0.98
CA ASP A 63 -2.83 15.02 1.64
C ASP A 63 -4.12 14.22 1.41
N GLY A 64 -4.17 13.43 0.34
CA GLY A 64 -5.30 12.57 0.01
C GLY A 64 -5.27 11.20 0.68
N VAL A 65 -4.18 10.85 1.38
CA VAL A 65 -3.99 9.56 2.05
C VAL A 65 -4.38 9.66 3.52
N THR A 66 -5.30 8.81 3.96
CA THR A 66 -5.80 8.80 5.34
C THR A 66 -4.73 8.34 6.33
N ALA A 67 -3.96 7.29 5.98
CA ALA A 67 -2.91 6.75 6.83
C ALA A 67 -1.87 5.97 6.01
N ILE A 68 -0.65 5.88 6.56
CA ILE A 68 0.44 5.08 6.01
C ILE A 68 0.92 4.11 7.06
N TYR A 69 0.85 2.82 6.76
CA TYR A 69 1.44 1.73 7.54
C TYR A 69 2.62 1.16 6.77
N ALA A 70 3.82 1.38 7.30
CA ALA A 70 5.06 0.91 6.71
C ALA A 70 6.12 0.72 7.80
N GLY A 71 7.21 0.06 7.44
CA GLY A 71 8.34 -0.07 8.34
C GLY A 71 8.94 1.30 8.69
N LYS A 72 9.53 1.40 9.87
CA LYS A 72 10.31 2.55 10.32
C LYS A 72 11.78 2.20 10.33
N VAL A 73 12.62 3.20 10.40
CA VAL A 73 14.05 3.02 10.53
C VAL A 73 14.60 3.91 11.63
N ALA A 74 15.39 3.31 12.52
CA ALA A 74 16.21 4.07 13.44
C ALA A 74 17.56 4.36 12.78
N THR A 75 18.00 5.60 12.87
CA THR A 75 19.24 6.12 12.25
C THR A 75 20.34 6.32 13.29
N ARG A 76 20.23 5.66 14.44
CA ARG A 76 21.26 5.68 15.48
C ARG A 76 22.26 4.55 15.22
N GLY A 77 23.55 4.90 15.15
CA GLY A 77 24.63 3.95 14.88
C GLY A 77 25.14 4.05 13.45
N GLU A 78 25.89 3.04 13.01
CA GLU A 78 26.56 3.01 11.72
C GLU A 78 25.63 2.58 10.57
N PHE A 79 24.72 1.65 10.86
CA PHE A 79 23.81 1.06 9.88
C PHE A 79 22.33 1.31 10.23
N LEU A 80 21.49 1.33 9.22
CA LEU A 80 20.05 1.45 9.36
C LEU A 80 19.49 0.29 10.19
N GLN A 81 18.60 0.59 11.12
CA GLN A 81 17.91 -0.41 11.95
C GLN A 81 16.41 -0.38 11.65
N PRO A 82 15.94 -1.20 10.69
CA PRO A 82 14.53 -1.25 10.35
C PRO A 82 13.73 -1.96 11.44
N TYR A 83 12.56 -1.41 11.75
CA TYR A 83 11.58 -2.01 12.67
C TYR A 83 10.15 -1.71 12.20
N SER A 84 9.18 -2.49 12.68
CA SER A 84 7.76 -2.26 12.41
C SER A 84 6.96 -2.38 13.69
N ALA A 85 5.97 -1.52 13.86
CA ALA A 85 5.01 -1.58 14.96
C ALA A 85 3.92 -2.65 14.74
N ILE A 86 3.74 -3.08 13.49
CA ILE A 86 2.75 -4.08 13.08
C ILE A 86 3.47 -5.18 12.29
N SER A 87 4.24 -6.00 12.97
CA SER A 87 4.92 -7.16 12.37
C SER A 87 4.25 -8.46 12.82
N SER A 88 4.40 -9.51 12.03
CA SER A 88 4.08 -10.88 12.40
C SER A 88 5.35 -11.75 12.34
N ASP A 89 5.22 -13.02 12.65
CA ASP A 89 6.35 -13.98 12.57
C ASP A 89 6.88 -14.12 11.13
N THR A 90 6.03 -13.88 10.14
CA THR A 90 6.33 -14.04 8.71
C THR A 90 6.47 -12.73 7.94
N GLU A 91 5.87 -11.63 8.43
CA GLU A 91 5.81 -10.36 7.72
C GLU A 91 6.40 -9.21 8.53
N PHE A 92 7.30 -8.44 7.89
CA PHE A 92 7.88 -7.23 8.47
C PHE A 92 6.81 -6.15 8.71
N VAL A 93 5.83 -6.04 7.80
CA VAL A 93 4.61 -5.25 7.97
C VAL A 93 3.43 -6.19 7.73
N ALA A 94 2.75 -6.58 8.79
CA ALA A 94 1.56 -7.44 8.73
C ALA A 94 0.36 -6.62 8.26
N LYS A 95 0.05 -6.70 6.97
CA LYS A 95 -0.92 -5.83 6.29
C LYS A 95 -2.35 -6.10 6.76
N GLU A 96 -2.69 -7.33 7.06
CA GLU A 96 -3.99 -7.71 7.61
C GLU A 96 -4.23 -7.09 9.00
N ILE A 97 -3.18 -6.95 9.82
CA ILE A 97 -3.27 -6.30 11.13
C ILE A 97 -3.55 -4.81 10.96
N ALA A 98 -2.91 -4.15 9.98
CA ALA A 98 -3.21 -2.74 9.68
C ALA A 98 -4.67 -2.58 9.23
N MET A 99 -5.14 -3.42 8.30
CA MET A 99 -6.51 -3.39 7.80
C MET A 99 -7.54 -3.69 8.90
N ALA A 100 -7.22 -4.58 9.85
CA ALA A 100 -8.09 -4.94 10.97
C ALA A 100 -8.34 -3.77 11.95
N GLN A 101 -7.51 -2.72 11.94
CA GLN A 101 -7.72 -1.53 12.77
C GLN A 101 -8.90 -0.67 12.31
N TYR A 102 -9.39 -0.88 11.10
CA TYR A 102 -10.51 -0.14 10.55
C TYR A 102 -11.82 -0.93 10.68
N SER A 103 -12.82 -0.30 11.26
CA SER A 103 -14.19 -0.82 11.27
C SER A 103 -14.93 -0.27 10.05
N ALA A 104 -15.29 -1.13 9.12
CA ALA A 104 -16.00 -0.78 7.89
C ALA A 104 -16.96 -1.90 7.49
N GLN A 105 -18.02 -1.57 6.76
CA GLN A 105 -18.97 -2.56 6.20
C GLN A 105 -18.33 -3.38 5.08
N GLU A 106 -17.47 -2.75 4.29
CA GLU A 106 -16.72 -3.37 3.22
C GLU A 106 -15.27 -2.94 3.29
N LYS A 107 -14.35 -3.88 3.21
CA LYS A 107 -12.91 -3.66 3.14
C LYS A 107 -12.37 -4.11 1.79
N ILE A 108 -11.74 -3.19 1.09
CA ILE A 108 -11.21 -3.41 -0.26
C ILE A 108 -9.69 -3.48 -0.19
N ALA A 109 -9.11 -4.57 -0.69
CA ALA A 109 -7.67 -4.73 -0.82
C ALA A 109 -7.24 -4.55 -2.28
N ILE A 110 -6.16 -3.79 -2.49
CA ILE A 110 -5.52 -3.60 -3.80
C ILE A 110 -4.07 -4.04 -3.66
N GLY A 111 -3.64 -5.03 -4.45
CA GLY A 111 -2.31 -5.58 -4.33
C GLY A 111 -1.76 -6.23 -5.59
N ASP A 112 -0.45 -6.59 -5.54
CA ASP A 112 0.27 -7.20 -6.65
C ASP A 112 1.27 -8.29 -6.23
N SER A 113 1.56 -8.42 -4.95
CA SER A 113 2.68 -9.24 -4.49
C SER A 113 2.29 -10.29 -3.44
N VAL A 114 3.24 -11.17 -3.12
CA VAL A 114 3.10 -12.18 -2.07
C VAL A 114 2.82 -11.59 -0.68
N THR A 115 3.30 -10.38 -0.42
CA THR A 115 3.06 -9.70 0.87
C THR A 115 1.64 -9.15 1.02
N ASP A 116 0.81 -9.26 -0.01
CA ASP A 116 -0.57 -8.81 0.00
C ASP A 116 -1.57 -9.94 0.27
N ILE A 117 -1.10 -11.20 0.33
CA ILE A 117 -1.97 -12.38 0.43
C ILE A 117 -2.87 -12.32 1.67
N ASN A 118 -2.29 -12.17 2.86
CA ASN A 118 -3.06 -12.22 4.11
C ASN A 118 -4.10 -11.09 4.17
N MET A 119 -3.72 -9.88 3.76
CA MET A 119 -4.66 -8.76 3.65
C MET A 119 -5.77 -9.06 2.64
N SER A 120 -5.43 -9.63 1.49
CA SER A 120 -6.40 -9.96 0.44
C SER A 120 -7.38 -11.06 0.88
N LEU A 121 -6.90 -12.08 1.60
CA LEU A 121 -7.77 -13.13 2.15
C LEU A 121 -8.77 -12.58 3.16
N ALA A 122 -8.38 -11.56 3.93
CA ALA A 122 -9.22 -10.92 4.94
C ALA A 122 -10.13 -9.81 4.39
N ALA A 123 -9.96 -9.38 3.13
CA ALA A 123 -10.78 -8.34 2.50
C ALA A 123 -12.09 -8.89 1.91
N ASP A 124 -13.10 -8.04 1.78
CA ASP A 124 -14.38 -8.37 1.16
C ASP A 124 -14.28 -8.34 -0.38
N LEU A 125 -13.63 -7.31 -0.94
CA LEU A 125 -13.33 -7.17 -2.36
C LEU A 125 -11.82 -7.05 -2.57
N VAL A 126 -11.30 -7.75 -3.58
CA VAL A 126 -9.86 -7.75 -3.89
C VAL A 126 -9.63 -7.34 -5.33
N PHE A 127 -8.78 -6.35 -5.53
CA PHE A 127 -8.16 -6.04 -6.82
C PHE A 127 -6.74 -6.61 -6.84
N ALA A 128 -6.50 -7.60 -7.69
CA ALA A 128 -5.24 -8.31 -7.75
C ALA A 128 -4.60 -8.27 -9.13
N ARG A 129 -3.27 -8.22 -9.13
CA ARG A 129 -2.45 -8.33 -10.34
C ARG A 129 -1.18 -9.14 -10.06
N ASP A 130 -0.39 -9.36 -11.09
CA ASP A 130 0.93 -10.00 -11.04
C ASP A 130 0.93 -11.31 -10.22
N ARG A 131 1.85 -11.44 -9.28
CA ARG A 131 2.02 -12.67 -8.48
C ARG A 131 0.87 -12.92 -7.51
N LEU A 132 0.23 -11.88 -6.99
CA LEU A 132 -0.87 -12.04 -6.06
C LEU A 132 -1.99 -12.91 -6.63
N LYS A 133 -2.30 -12.76 -7.92
CA LYS A 133 -3.32 -13.57 -8.61
C LYS A 133 -3.09 -15.07 -8.46
N GLN A 134 -1.85 -15.53 -8.68
CA GLN A 134 -1.50 -16.94 -8.60
C GLN A 134 -1.75 -17.55 -7.21
N TYR A 135 -1.50 -16.76 -6.16
CA TYR A 135 -1.77 -17.18 -4.78
C TYR A 135 -3.26 -17.20 -4.46
N LEU A 136 -4.00 -16.18 -4.91
CA LEU A 136 -5.45 -16.12 -4.71
C LEU A 136 -6.19 -17.24 -5.48
N ASP A 137 -5.69 -17.63 -6.65
CA ASP A 137 -6.20 -18.78 -7.40
C ASP A 137 -6.05 -20.09 -6.60
N VAL A 138 -4.91 -20.29 -5.94
CA VAL A 138 -4.66 -21.46 -5.07
C VAL A 138 -5.60 -21.46 -3.87
N GLU A 139 -5.83 -20.29 -3.27
CA GLU A 139 -6.69 -20.12 -2.10
C GLU A 139 -8.18 -20.06 -2.46
N ASN A 140 -8.54 -20.13 -3.74
CA ASN A 140 -9.90 -19.96 -4.25
C ASN A 140 -10.56 -18.65 -3.78
N LYS A 141 -9.77 -17.58 -3.58
CA LYS A 141 -10.25 -16.25 -3.22
C LYS A 141 -10.61 -15.46 -4.48
N PRO A 142 -11.87 -15.02 -4.65
CA PRO A 142 -12.26 -14.19 -5.77
C PRO A 142 -11.52 -12.85 -5.79
N TYR A 143 -11.18 -12.37 -6.98
CA TYR A 143 -10.58 -11.07 -7.19
C TYR A 143 -10.98 -10.48 -8.54
N VAL A 144 -10.84 -9.16 -8.66
CA VAL A 144 -10.93 -8.41 -9.91
C VAL A 144 -9.50 -8.12 -10.39
N GLN A 145 -9.19 -8.49 -11.63
CA GLN A 145 -7.90 -8.14 -12.22
C GLN A 145 -7.87 -6.67 -12.59
N TRP A 146 -6.72 -6.00 -12.41
CA TRP A 146 -6.53 -4.59 -12.71
C TRP A 146 -5.14 -4.29 -13.29
N HIS A 147 -5.03 -3.18 -14.02
CA HIS A 147 -3.79 -2.71 -14.63
C HIS A 147 -3.40 -1.32 -14.12
N ASP A 148 -4.37 -0.42 -13.99
CA ASP A 148 -4.20 0.93 -13.47
C ASP A 148 -5.33 1.31 -12.51
N PHE A 149 -5.20 2.48 -11.86
CA PHE A 149 -6.17 2.93 -10.88
C PHE A 149 -7.45 3.50 -11.49
N TRP A 150 -7.45 3.86 -12.78
CA TRP A 150 -8.69 4.25 -13.46
C TRP A 150 -9.65 3.06 -13.58
N GLU A 151 -9.15 1.86 -13.91
CA GLU A 151 -9.97 0.64 -13.95
C GLU A 151 -10.62 0.33 -12.59
N ILE A 152 -9.87 0.49 -11.49
CA ILE A 152 -10.41 0.28 -10.14
C ILE A 152 -11.49 1.32 -9.82
N ARG A 153 -11.20 2.61 -10.09
CA ARG A 153 -12.14 3.70 -9.90
C ARG A 153 -13.46 3.46 -10.64
N ASP A 154 -13.36 3.13 -11.92
CA ASP A 154 -14.51 2.95 -12.80
C ASP A 154 -15.35 1.73 -12.36
N TYR A 155 -14.69 0.64 -11.94
CA TYR A 155 -15.36 -0.52 -11.36
C TYR A 155 -16.14 -0.15 -10.09
N LEU A 156 -15.52 0.58 -9.17
CA LEU A 156 -16.16 0.97 -7.91
C LEU A 156 -17.29 1.98 -8.14
N ALA A 157 -17.09 2.95 -9.04
CA ALA A 157 -18.14 3.92 -9.39
C ALA A 157 -19.39 3.22 -9.94
N ALA A 158 -19.22 2.25 -10.83
CA ALA A 158 -20.32 1.44 -11.36
C ALA A 158 -20.98 0.58 -10.28
N SER A 159 -20.17 -0.07 -9.41
CA SER A 159 -20.67 -0.93 -8.34
C SER A 159 -21.45 -0.15 -7.28
N TRP A 160 -20.97 1.04 -6.92
CA TRP A 160 -21.62 1.91 -5.92
C TRP A 160 -22.67 2.85 -6.51
N GLN A 161 -22.88 2.84 -7.83
CA GLN A 161 -23.79 3.72 -8.55
C GLN A 161 -23.50 5.22 -8.30
N VAL A 162 -22.23 5.57 -8.26
CA VAL A 162 -21.73 6.94 -8.06
C VAL A 162 -21.27 7.50 -9.40
N ASN A 163 -21.61 8.76 -9.68
CA ASN A 163 -21.11 9.47 -10.86
C ASN A 163 -19.64 9.86 -10.67
N LEU A 164 -18.85 9.73 -11.74
CA LEU A 164 -17.43 10.13 -11.80
C LEU A 164 -17.27 11.62 -12.05
#